data_a1c893d6073ec3d7a724ed9539c35b04
#
_entry.id   a1c893d6073ec3d7a724ed9539c35b04
#
_cell.length_a   1.000
_cell.length_b   1.000
_cell.length_c   1.000
_cell.angle_alpha   90.00
_cell.angle_beta   90.00
_cell.angle_gamma   90.00
#
_symmetry.space_group_name_H-M   'P 1'
#
loop_
_entity.id
_entity.type
_entity.pdbx_description
1 polymer ?
#
loop_
_entity_poly.entity_id
_entity_poly.type
_entity_poly.pdbx_seq_one_letter_code
_entity_poly.pdbx_strand_id
1 'polypeptide(L)'
;ITSVNGKAFDSKATYAVVCDNFLINGNDTYYTLKEAKEAGAAYANNGNGVKVRDAVAQYIQKQLNGVIGSSYASAQGRISLEKTDEVFHDVKAAAYYADAVKWARENSIVNGTGKETFGPDANMTRAALWAVLGRAAGADVDGGSPWYQKALEWAKTEGISDGTNPNGSITRQELVTMLYRNAGKPAVSDDLA
;
A
#
# COMPACT_ATOMS: atom_id res chain seq x y z
N ILE A 1 3.04 -9.06 13.88
CA ILE A 1 3.92 -8.90 15.06
C ILE A 1 4.99 -9.98 14.97
N THR A 2 6.26 -9.59 14.94
CA THR A 2 7.40 -10.52 14.85
C THR A 2 8.04 -10.78 16.22
N SER A 3 7.96 -9.80 17.13
CA SER A 3 8.48 -9.94 18.47
C SER A 3 7.71 -9.10 19.50
N VAL A 4 7.76 -9.50 20.76
CA VAL A 4 7.23 -8.77 21.92
C VAL A 4 8.32 -8.73 23.00
N ASN A 5 8.69 -7.54 23.46
CA ASN A 5 9.77 -7.33 24.44
C ASN A 5 11.11 -8.00 24.04
N GLY A 6 11.47 -7.92 22.76
CA GLY A 6 12.70 -8.50 22.22
C GLY A 6 12.72 -10.03 22.07
N LYS A 7 11.62 -10.72 22.40
CA LYS A 7 11.45 -12.16 22.18
C LYS A 7 10.56 -12.41 20.97
N ALA A 8 10.82 -13.48 20.23
CA ALA A 8 9.96 -13.87 19.10
C ALA A 8 8.50 -14.00 19.56
N PHE A 9 7.57 -13.54 18.74
CA PHE A 9 6.13 -13.67 19.01
C PHE A 9 5.72 -15.14 19.02
N ASP A 10 5.06 -15.58 20.10
CA ASP A 10 4.48 -16.90 20.22
C ASP A 10 2.96 -16.81 20.20
N SER A 11 2.33 -17.31 19.15
CA SER A 11 0.88 -17.28 18.96
C SER A 11 0.09 -18.08 20.01
N LYS A 12 0.78 -18.92 20.80
CA LYS A 12 0.18 -19.72 21.89
C LYS A 12 0.36 -19.09 23.26
N ALA A 13 1.18 -18.06 23.38
CA ALA A 13 1.40 -17.37 24.64
C ALA A 13 0.30 -16.37 24.96
N THR A 14 0.12 -16.07 26.24
CA THR A 14 -0.78 -15.01 26.70
C THR A 14 -0.01 -13.71 26.83
N TYR A 15 -0.54 -12.64 26.24
CA TYR A 15 0.03 -11.31 26.28
C TYR A 15 -0.89 -10.32 26.99
N ALA A 16 -0.32 -9.39 27.76
CA ALA A 16 -1.04 -8.25 28.26
C ALA A 16 -1.04 -7.13 27.21
N VAL A 17 -2.22 -6.69 26.83
CA VAL A 17 -2.41 -5.60 25.86
C VAL A 17 -2.89 -4.36 26.58
N VAL A 18 -2.22 -3.23 26.38
CA VAL A 18 -2.68 -1.92 26.86
C VAL A 18 -3.42 -1.22 25.73
N CYS A 19 -4.68 -0.93 25.94
CA CYS A 19 -5.51 -0.19 25.00
C CYS A 19 -6.52 0.69 25.75
N ASP A 20 -7.13 1.61 25.05
CA ASP A 20 -8.20 2.43 25.60
C ASP A 20 -9.58 1.75 25.51
N ASN A 21 -10.57 2.36 26.17
CA ASN A 21 -11.94 1.85 26.15
C ASN A 21 -12.59 1.90 24.77
N PHE A 22 -12.15 2.77 23.90
CA PHE A 22 -12.70 2.90 22.57
C PHE A 22 -12.33 1.66 21.74
N LEU A 23 -11.07 1.26 21.74
CA LEU A 23 -10.58 0.11 20.99
C LEU A 23 -11.11 -1.22 21.54
N ILE A 24 -11.16 -1.39 22.89
CA ILE A 24 -11.65 -2.64 23.51
C ILE A 24 -13.15 -2.87 23.29
N ASN A 25 -13.89 -1.84 22.91
CA ASN A 25 -15.29 -1.95 22.49
C ASN A 25 -15.47 -2.22 20.99
N GLY A 26 -14.40 -2.44 20.27
CA GLY A 26 -14.42 -2.83 18.85
C GLY A 26 -14.52 -1.67 17.87
N ASN A 27 -14.31 -0.43 18.33
CA ASN A 27 -14.27 0.72 17.45
C ASN A 27 -12.99 0.69 16.58
N ASP A 28 -12.97 1.43 15.49
CA ASP A 28 -11.92 1.42 14.48
C ASP A 28 -11.58 0.00 13.97
N THR A 29 -12.61 -0.85 13.85
CA THR A 29 -12.49 -2.24 13.37
C THR A 29 -11.70 -3.22 14.26
N TYR A 30 -11.41 -2.87 15.52
CA TYR A 30 -10.75 -3.76 16.48
C TYR A 30 -11.71 -4.81 17.10
N TYR A 31 -12.43 -5.52 16.23
CA TYR A 31 -13.45 -6.51 16.66
C TYR A 31 -12.87 -7.64 17.51
N THR A 32 -11.63 -8.07 17.25
CA THR A 32 -10.95 -9.12 18.03
C THR A 32 -10.75 -8.72 19.49
N LEU A 33 -10.53 -7.44 19.79
CA LEU A 33 -10.46 -6.95 21.18
C LEU A 33 -11.81 -7.00 21.85
N LYS A 34 -12.88 -6.64 21.14
CA LYS A 34 -14.25 -6.75 21.62
C LYS A 34 -14.64 -8.21 21.90
N GLU A 35 -14.35 -9.11 20.98
CA GLU A 35 -14.60 -10.54 21.11
C GLU A 35 -13.86 -11.13 22.33
N ALA A 36 -12.59 -10.78 22.53
CA ALA A 36 -11.82 -11.20 23.67
C ALA A 36 -12.44 -10.71 25.01
N LYS A 37 -12.91 -9.45 25.05
CA LYS A 37 -13.62 -8.88 26.19
C LYS A 37 -14.91 -9.63 26.48
N GLU A 38 -15.73 -9.88 25.46
CA GLU A 38 -17.01 -10.59 25.57
C GLU A 38 -16.82 -12.06 25.97
N ALA A 39 -15.71 -12.68 25.55
CA ALA A 39 -15.31 -14.02 25.97
C ALA A 39 -14.76 -14.09 27.39
N GLY A 40 -14.76 -12.99 28.13
CA GLY A 40 -14.35 -12.94 29.54
C GLY A 40 -12.85 -12.77 29.76
N ALA A 41 -12.10 -12.26 28.76
CA ALA A 41 -10.70 -11.88 28.99
C ALA A 41 -10.60 -10.84 30.12
N ALA A 42 -9.79 -11.12 31.11
CA ALA A 42 -9.61 -10.23 32.25
C ALA A 42 -8.94 -8.91 31.80
N TYR A 43 -9.52 -7.79 32.16
CA TYR A 43 -8.90 -6.49 31.98
C TYR A 43 -8.90 -5.68 33.28
N ALA A 44 -7.85 -4.91 33.48
CA ALA A 44 -7.63 -4.20 34.73
C ALA A 44 -8.72 -3.15 34.99
N ASN A 45 -9.11 -3.01 36.27
CA ASN A 45 -10.05 -2.00 36.75
C ASN A 45 -11.44 -2.02 36.09
N ASN A 46 -11.90 -3.13 35.51
CA ASN A 46 -13.21 -3.24 34.84
C ASN A 46 -13.49 -2.05 33.89
N GLY A 47 -12.47 -1.59 33.17
CA GLY A 47 -12.57 -0.45 32.27
C GLY A 47 -12.48 0.93 32.95
N ASN A 48 -12.25 1.00 34.24
CA ASN A 48 -12.01 2.25 34.97
C ASN A 48 -10.51 2.57 35.03
N GLY A 49 -9.85 2.59 33.88
CA GLY A 49 -8.46 3.01 33.73
C GLY A 49 -8.27 4.50 34.00
N VAL A 50 -7.03 4.89 34.25
CA VAL A 50 -6.65 6.31 34.34
C VAL A 50 -6.90 6.97 32.97
N LYS A 51 -7.52 8.13 32.96
CA LYS A 51 -7.67 8.90 31.71
C LYS A 51 -6.29 9.20 31.13
N VAL A 52 -6.11 9.02 29.82
CA VAL A 52 -4.82 9.26 29.14
C VAL A 52 -4.24 10.62 29.48
N ARG A 53 -5.08 11.68 29.50
CA ARG A 53 -4.70 13.02 29.94
C ARG A 53 -4.05 13.04 31.33
N ASP A 54 -4.66 12.36 32.28
CA ASP A 54 -4.21 12.36 33.68
C ASP A 54 -2.96 11.50 33.85
N ALA A 55 -2.84 10.40 33.10
CA ALA A 55 -1.63 9.59 33.02
C ALA A 55 -0.44 10.37 32.48
N VAL A 56 -0.64 11.14 31.40
CA VAL A 56 0.39 12.01 30.81
C VAL A 56 0.80 13.11 31.80
N ALA A 57 -0.18 13.77 32.43
CA ALA A 57 0.10 14.79 33.42
C ALA A 57 0.91 14.25 34.61
N GLN A 58 0.53 13.06 35.12
CA GLN A 58 1.28 12.40 36.21
C GLN A 58 2.68 12.00 35.78
N TYR A 59 2.87 11.52 34.56
CA TYR A 59 4.18 11.20 34.01
C TYR A 59 5.08 12.45 33.97
N ILE A 60 4.57 13.55 33.42
CA ILE A 60 5.32 14.80 33.35
C ILE A 60 5.70 15.28 34.76
N GLN A 61 4.77 15.27 35.72
CA GLN A 61 5.03 15.73 37.09
C GLN A 61 6.00 14.82 37.84
N LYS A 62 5.79 13.49 37.79
CA LYS A 62 6.50 12.54 38.65
C LYS A 62 7.80 12.03 38.03
N GLN A 63 7.87 11.87 36.72
CA GLN A 63 9.03 11.28 36.07
C GLN A 63 9.92 12.32 35.37
N LEU A 64 9.32 13.44 34.95
CA LEU A 64 10.03 14.53 34.27
C LEU A 64 10.18 15.80 35.12
N ASN A 65 9.84 15.73 36.42
CA ASN A 65 9.90 16.86 37.35
C ASN A 65 9.18 18.12 36.80
N GLY A 66 8.07 17.94 36.12
CA GLY A 66 7.27 19.01 35.55
C GLY A 66 7.81 19.64 34.26
N VAL A 67 8.91 19.16 33.71
CA VAL A 67 9.56 19.74 32.51
C VAL A 67 9.60 18.73 31.38
N ILE A 68 9.07 19.15 30.22
CA ILE A 68 9.24 18.40 28.97
C ILE A 68 10.53 18.89 28.30
N GLY A 69 11.60 18.11 28.44
CA GLY A 69 12.92 18.46 27.90
C GLY A 69 12.99 18.37 26.36
N SER A 70 14.04 18.93 25.79
CA SER A 70 14.31 18.94 24.34
C SER A 70 14.44 17.56 23.72
N SER A 71 14.71 16.52 24.52
CA SER A 71 14.71 15.12 24.05
C SER A 71 13.36 14.67 23.48
N TYR A 72 12.25 15.32 23.86
CA TYR A 72 10.92 15.04 23.33
C TYR A 72 10.57 15.85 22.06
N ALA A 73 11.46 16.74 21.61
CA ALA A 73 11.28 17.53 20.40
C ALA A 73 11.47 16.70 19.11
N SER A 74 12.05 15.49 19.25
CA SER A 74 12.27 14.56 18.13
C SER A 74 11.73 13.18 18.44
N ALA A 75 11.54 12.36 17.41
CA ALA A 75 11.10 10.98 17.56
C ALA A 75 12.04 10.18 18.47
N GLN A 76 11.48 9.45 19.44
CA GLN A 76 12.25 8.70 20.46
C GLN A 76 12.63 7.28 20.00
N GLY A 77 12.33 6.90 18.77
CA GLY A 77 12.60 5.55 18.25
C GLY A 77 11.79 4.43 18.92
N ARG A 78 10.76 4.78 19.71
CA ARG A 78 9.91 3.79 20.42
C ARG A 78 8.95 3.07 19.49
N ILE A 79 8.63 3.69 18.36
CA ILE A 79 7.86 3.10 17.28
C ILE A 79 8.75 3.16 16.04
N SER A 80 9.18 2.00 15.59
CA SER A 80 9.83 1.83 14.29
C SER A 80 8.82 1.24 13.33
N LEU A 81 8.48 2.00 12.31
CA LEU A 81 7.73 1.46 11.19
C LEU A 81 8.78 0.85 10.25
N GLU A 82 8.92 -0.46 10.30
CA GLU A 82 9.53 -1.14 9.17
C GLU A 82 8.60 -0.90 7.98
N LYS A 83 9.12 -0.24 6.94
CA LYS A 83 8.46 -0.34 5.64
C LYS A 83 8.44 -1.83 5.33
N THR A 84 7.27 -2.45 5.46
CA THR A 84 7.06 -3.71 4.76
C THR A 84 7.28 -3.36 3.30
N ASP A 85 8.18 -4.08 2.65
CA ASP A 85 8.41 -3.97 1.19
C ASP A 85 7.17 -4.38 0.38
N GLU A 86 6.05 -4.62 1.03
CA GLU A 86 4.75 -4.85 0.42
C GLU A 86 4.23 -3.53 -0.14
N VAL A 87 4.62 -3.27 -1.36
CA VAL A 87 4.22 -2.09 -2.12
C VAL A 87 2.70 -2.06 -2.32
N PHE A 88 2.08 -3.24 -2.39
CA PHE A 88 0.65 -3.44 -2.50
C PHE A 88 0.22 -4.63 -1.63
N HIS A 89 -0.76 -4.44 -0.76
CA HIS A 89 -1.20 -5.47 0.20
C HIS A 89 -1.87 -6.71 -0.46
N ASP A 90 -2.32 -6.59 -1.71
CA ASP A 90 -2.90 -7.66 -2.51
C ASP A 90 -1.86 -8.43 -3.36
N VAL A 91 -0.57 -8.06 -3.25
CA VAL A 91 0.55 -8.76 -3.87
C VAL A 91 1.29 -9.58 -2.82
N LYS A 92 1.07 -10.90 -2.82
CA LYS A 92 1.75 -11.81 -1.87
C LYS A 92 3.24 -11.86 -2.16
N ALA A 93 4.08 -11.74 -1.14
CA ALA A 93 5.55 -11.76 -1.29
C ALA A 93 6.09 -13.03 -1.99
N ALA A 94 5.40 -14.18 -1.83
CA ALA A 94 5.76 -15.43 -2.49
C ALA A 94 5.15 -15.60 -3.90
N ALA A 95 4.43 -14.61 -4.42
CA ALA A 95 3.86 -14.70 -5.76
C ALA A 95 4.97 -14.58 -6.82
N TYR A 96 4.89 -15.37 -7.90
CA TYR A 96 5.90 -15.38 -8.97
C TYR A 96 6.10 -14.01 -9.64
N TYR A 97 5.14 -13.12 -9.52
CA TYR A 97 5.15 -11.76 -10.09
C TYR A 97 5.53 -10.67 -9.07
N ALA A 98 5.79 -11.02 -7.80
CA ALA A 98 6.00 -10.04 -6.74
C ALA A 98 7.19 -9.10 -7.02
N ASP A 99 8.34 -9.66 -7.43
CA ASP A 99 9.53 -8.88 -7.75
C ASP A 99 9.32 -7.97 -8.97
N ALA A 100 8.58 -8.46 -9.98
CA ALA A 100 8.26 -7.65 -11.15
C ALA A 100 7.34 -6.46 -10.82
N VAL A 101 6.35 -6.68 -9.95
CA VAL A 101 5.46 -5.61 -9.46
C VAL A 101 6.24 -4.60 -8.61
N LYS A 102 7.12 -5.06 -7.72
CA LYS A 102 7.98 -4.22 -6.91
C LYS A 102 8.88 -3.35 -7.81
N TRP A 103 9.57 -3.97 -8.76
CA TRP A 103 10.42 -3.25 -9.72
C TRP A 103 9.63 -2.21 -10.52
N ALA A 104 8.47 -2.57 -11.05
CA ALA A 104 7.65 -1.65 -11.85
C ALA A 104 7.13 -0.46 -11.02
N ARG A 105 6.84 -0.68 -9.73
CA ARG A 105 6.46 0.38 -8.79
C ARG A 105 7.62 1.29 -8.44
N GLU A 106 8.79 0.74 -8.13
CA GLU A 106 10.01 1.50 -7.80
C GLU A 106 10.47 2.38 -8.97
N ASN A 107 10.26 1.90 -10.20
CA ASN A 107 10.54 2.66 -11.43
C ASN A 107 9.36 3.55 -11.87
N SER A 108 8.33 3.71 -11.05
CA SER A 108 7.16 4.55 -11.34
C SER A 108 6.40 4.16 -12.61
N ILE A 109 6.53 2.91 -13.07
CA ILE A 109 5.84 2.39 -14.25
C ILE A 109 4.38 2.05 -13.93
N VAL A 110 4.11 1.51 -12.72
CA VAL A 110 2.76 1.17 -12.27
C VAL A 110 2.42 1.91 -10.97
N ASN A 111 1.18 2.40 -10.88
CA ASN A 111 0.66 3.09 -9.70
C ASN A 111 -0.37 2.26 -8.92
N GLY A 112 -0.72 1.06 -9.44
CA GLY A 112 -1.78 0.22 -8.89
C GLY A 112 -3.18 0.66 -9.32
N THR A 113 -4.19 -0.03 -8.82
CA THR A 113 -5.61 0.22 -9.06
C THR A 113 -6.27 1.03 -7.94
N GLY A 114 -5.56 1.22 -6.83
CA GLY A 114 -5.97 1.99 -5.65
C GLY A 114 -4.74 2.40 -4.83
N LYS A 115 -4.99 3.00 -3.66
CA LYS A 115 -3.92 3.56 -2.81
C LYS A 115 -2.86 2.52 -2.44
N GLU A 116 -3.28 1.28 -2.17
CA GLU A 116 -2.42 0.19 -1.70
C GLU A 116 -2.79 -1.14 -2.39
N THR A 117 -3.38 -1.07 -3.59
CA THR A 117 -3.83 -2.23 -4.35
C THR A 117 -3.25 -2.23 -5.76
N PHE A 118 -2.79 -3.38 -6.21
CA PHE A 118 -2.30 -3.61 -7.56
C PHE A 118 -3.39 -4.17 -8.48
N GLY A 119 -4.21 -5.09 -7.96
CA GLY A 119 -5.24 -5.81 -8.71
C GLY A 119 -4.65 -6.89 -9.62
N PRO A 120 -3.86 -7.87 -9.09
CA PRO A 120 -3.10 -8.82 -9.93
C PRO A 120 -3.98 -9.67 -10.84
N ASP A 121 -5.20 -9.96 -10.42
CA ASP A 121 -6.15 -10.79 -11.17
C ASP A 121 -7.16 -9.96 -11.99
N ALA A 122 -7.04 -8.64 -11.95
CA ALA A 122 -7.94 -7.75 -12.68
C ALA A 122 -7.53 -7.61 -14.16
N ASN A 123 -8.51 -7.49 -15.05
CA ASN A 123 -8.24 -7.18 -16.43
C ASN A 123 -7.72 -5.74 -16.56
N MET A 124 -6.67 -5.56 -17.35
CA MET A 124 -6.13 -4.26 -17.68
C MET A 124 -7.00 -3.57 -18.74
N THR A 125 -7.29 -2.28 -18.56
CA THR A 125 -7.95 -1.48 -19.58
C THR A 125 -6.96 -0.93 -20.62
N ARG A 126 -7.44 -0.53 -21.80
CA ARG A 126 -6.62 0.14 -22.82
C ARG A 126 -5.95 1.40 -22.28
N ALA A 127 -6.69 2.22 -21.54
CA ALA A 127 -6.16 3.43 -20.91
C ALA A 127 -5.05 3.13 -19.89
N ALA A 128 -5.20 2.07 -19.10
CA ALA A 128 -4.17 1.65 -18.16
C ALA A 128 -2.88 1.22 -18.87
N LEU A 129 -2.99 0.52 -20.00
CA LEU A 129 -1.82 0.15 -20.81
C LEU A 129 -1.14 1.38 -21.41
N TRP A 130 -1.88 2.38 -21.90
CA TRP A 130 -1.28 3.63 -22.40
C TRP A 130 -0.45 4.33 -21.32
N ALA A 131 -1.00 4.41 -20.10
CA ALA A 131 -0.29 5.02 -18.96
C ALA A 131 0.98 4.24 -18.60
N VAL A 132 0.92 2.91 -18.57
CA VAL A 132 2.08 2.05 -18.29
C VAL A 132 3.16 2.21 -19.36
N LEU A 133 2.81 2.17 -20.63
CA LEU A 133 3.76 2.34 -21.73
C LEU A 133 4.38 3.73 -21.75
N GLY A 134 3.57 4.77 -21.49
CA GLY A 134 4.05 6.15 -21.43
C GLY A 134 5.03 6.37 -20.30
N ARG A 135 4.74 5.87 -19.09
CA ARG A 135 5.68 5.94 -17.96
C ARG A 135 6.97 5.16 -18.25
N ALA A 136 6.85 3.97 -18.83
CA ALA A 136 8.03 3.18 -19.22
C ALA A 136 8.89 3.90 -20.27
N ALA A 137 8.28 4.74 -21.10
CA ALA A 137 8.98 5.61 -22.06
C ALA A 137 9.49 6.92 -21.44
N GLY A 138 9.25 7.16 -20.14
CA GLY A 138 9.65 8.39 -19.44
C GLY A 138 8.79 9.62 -19.75
N ALA A 139 7.60 9.42 -20.31
CA ALA A 139 6.67 10.51 -20.65
C ALA A 139 5.83 10.93 -19.42
N ASP A 140 5.49 12.22 -19.32
CA ASP A 140 4.50 12.73 -18.36
C ASP A 140 3.09 12.41 -18.84
N VAL A 141 2.58 11.27 -18.39
CA VAL A 141 1.27 10.75 -18.77
C VAL A 141 0.27 10.71 -17.61
N ASP A 142 0.65 11.24 -16.45
CA ASP A 142 -0.20 11.23 -15.28
C ASP A 142 -1.11 12.46 -15.21
N GLY A 143 -2.37 12.23 -14.82
CA GLY A 143 -3.36 13.27 -14.58
C GLY A 143 -4.23 13.63 -15.79
N GLY A 144 -5.04 14.67 -15.58
CA GLY A 144 -6.07 15.09 -16.51
C GLY A 144 -7.48 14.72 -16.03
N SER A 145 -8.47 15.11 -16.82
CA SER A 145 -9.88 14.75 -16.61
C SER A 145 -10.47 14.32 -17.95
N PRO A 146 -10.69 13.02 -18.14
CA PRO A 146 -10.50 11.89 -17.20
C PRO A 146 -9.02 11.61 -16.86
N TRP A 147 -8.76 10.78 -15.85
CA TRP A 147 -7.43 10.49 -15.30
C TRP A 147 -6.39 10.05 -16.35
N TYR A 148 -6.83 9.45 -17.44
CA TYR A 148 -5.99 8.94 -18.54
C TYR A 148 -5.81 9.95 -19.67
N GLN A 149 -6.23 11.20 -19.53
CA GLN A 149 -6.22 12.18 -20.62
C GLN A 149 -4.83 12.37 -21.24
N LYS A 150 -3.81 12.57 -20.40
CA LYS A 150 -2.43 12.74 -20.89
C LYS A 150 -1.89 11.46 -21.54
N ALA A 151 -2.21 10.30 -20.98
CA ALA A 151 -1.81 9.00 -21.54
C ALA A 151 -2.47 8.76 -22.91
N LEU A 152 -3.72 9.15 -23.07
CA LEU A 152 -4.42 9.11 -24.34
C LEU A 152 -3.76 10.01 -25.40
N GLU A 153 -3.46 11.24 -25.03
CA GLU A 153 -2.82 12.21 -25.92
C GLU A 153 -1.43 11.73 -26.37
N TRP A 154 -0.63 11.26 -25.39
CA TRP A 154 0.67 10.67 -25.67
C TRP A 154 0.56 9.45 -26.61
N ALA A 155 -0.33 8.49 -26.30
CA ALA A 155 -0.48 7.28 -27.12
C ALA A 155 -0.91 7.56 -28.56
N LYS A 156 -1.70 8.62 -28.77
CA LYS A 156 -2.08 9.07 -30.13
C LYS A 156 -0.92 9.76 -30.84
N THR A 157 -0.20 10.64 -30.16
CA THR A 157 0.92 11.40 -30.73
C THR A 157 2.05 10.47 -31.15
N GLU A 158 2.38 9.48 -30.32
CA GLU A 158 3.41 8.48 -30.62
C GLU A 158 2.92 7.36 -31.56
N GLY A 159 1.67 7.41 -32.00
CA GLY A 159 1.09 6.39 -32.88
C GLY A 159 0.97 5.00 -32.24
N ILE A 160 0.96 4.92 -30.91
CA ILE A 160 0.81 3.67 -30.16
C ILE A 160 -0.61 3.14 -30.27
N SER A 161 -1.61 4.04 -30.17
CA SER A 161 -3.03 3.71 -30.20
C SER A 161 -3.83 4.79 -30.94
N ASP A 162 -5.00 4.41 -31.44
CA ASP A 162 -6.00 5.34 -31.98
C ASP A 162 -6.78 6.11 -30.91
N GLY A 163 -6.61 5.72 -29.64
CA GLY A 163 -7.30 6.32 -28.49
C GLY A 163 -8.73 5.85 -28.29
N THR A 164 -9.22 4.88 -29.04
CA THR A 164 -10.60 4.38 -28.90
C THR A 164 -10.77 3.44 -27.72
N ASN A 165 -12.00 3.33 -27.21
CA ASN A 165 -12.40 2.40 -26.16
C ASN A 165 -11.48 2.37 -24.90
N PRO A 166 -11.22 3.51 -24.23
CA PRO A 166 -10.25 3.59 -23.14
C PRO A 166 -10.55 2.65 -21.95
N ASN A 167 -11.81 2.41 -21.66
CA ASN A 167 -12.25 1.55 -20.55
C ASN A 167 -12.43 0.07 -20.96
N GLY A 168 -12.26 -0.27 -22.22
CA GLY A 168 -12.31 -1.66 -22.69
C GLY A 168 -11.08 -2.45 -22.21
N SER A 169 -11.30 -3.73 -21.89
CA SER A 169 -10.20 -4.66 -21.58
C SER A 169 -9.31 -4.83 -22.81
N ILE A 170 -7.99 -4.82 -22.60
CA ILE A 170 -7.01 -5.03 -23.66
C ILE A 170 -6.99 -6.50 -24.09
N THR A 171 -7.02 -6.74 -25.39
CA THR A 171 -6.82 -8.08 -25.95
C THR A 171 -5.34 -8.37 -26.19
N ARG A 172 -4.97 -9.64 -26.33
CA ARG A 172 -3.58 -10.02 -26.61
C ARG A 172 -3.04 -9.39 -27.89
N GLN A 173 -3.83 -9.36 -28.97
CA GLN A 173 -3.43 -8.73 -30.24
C GLN A 173 -3.21 -7.22 -30.09
N GLU A 174 -4.06 -6.53 -29.33
CA GLU A 174 -3.90 -5.11 -29.06
C GLU A 174 -2.66 -4.82 -28.21
N LEU A 175 -2.43 -5.61 -27.17
CA LEU A 175 -1.23 -5.52 -26.34
C LEU A 175 0.04 -5.65 -27.19
N VAL A 176 0.16 -6.72 -27.96
CA VAL A 176 1.36 -6.97 -28.79
C VAL A 176 1.52 -5.87 -29.85
N THR A 177 0.43 -5.41 -30.46
CA THR A 177 0.47 -4.31 -31.41
C THR A 177 0.99 -3.01 -30.79
N MET A 178 0.52 -2.66 -29.57
CA MET A 178 0.98 -1.46 -28.87
C MET A 178 2.42 -1.58 -28.42
N LEU A 179 2.87 -2.75 -27.95
CA LEU A 179 4.27 -3.02 -27.62
C LEU A 179 5.18 -2.87 -28.85
N TYR A 180 4.80 -3.47 -29.98
CA TYR A 180 5.54 -3.36 -31.25
C TYR A 180 5.68 -1.90 -31.71
N ARG A 181 4.61 -1.13 -31.61
CA ARG A 181 4.62 0.30 -31.95
C ARG A 181 5.49 1.11 -31.00
N ASN A 182 5.41 0.82 -29.69
CA ASN A 182 6.22 1.47 -28.66
C ASN A 182 7.72 1.17 -28.81
N ALA A 183 8.06 -0.01 -29.33
CA ALA A 183 9.44 -0.38 -29.67
C ALA A 183 9.94 0.25 -31.00
N GLY A 184 9.19 1.16 -31.61
CA GLY A 184 9.59 1.83 -32.85
C GLY A 184 9.40 1.00 -34.10
N LYS A 185 8.53 -0.01 -34.05
CA LYS A 185 8.20 -0.91 -35.19
C LYS A 185 9.47 -1.58 -35.78
N PRO A 186 10.24 -2.32 -34.98
CA PRO A 186 11.45 -2.98 -35.46
C PRO A 186 11.15 -3.90 -36.64
N ALA A 187 12.11 -4.07 -37.54
CA ALA A 187 11.97 -4.98 -38.67
C ALA A 187 11.73 -6.41 -38.16
N VAL A 188 10.80 -7.10 -38.79
CA VAL A 188 10.52 -8.54 -38.53
C VAL A 188 11.22 -9.37 -39.58
N SER A 189 11.87 -10.47 -39.18
CA SER A 189 12.41 -11.44 -40.13
C SER A 189 11.27 -12.23 -40.77
N ASP A 190 11.45 -12.57 -42.05
CA ASP A 190 10.44 -13.36 -42.82
C ASP A 190 10.40 -14.85 -42.39
N ASP A 191 11.19 -15.24 -41.36
CA ASP A 191 11.36 -16.64 -40.91
C ASP A 191 10.23 -17.16 -40.01
N LEU A 192 9.11 -16.45 -39.89
CA LEU A 192 7.93 -16.85 -39.12
C LEU A 192 6.80 -17.49 -39.97
N ALA A 193 7.14 -17.98 -41.18
CA ALA A 193 6.20 -18.70 -42.03
C ALA A 193 6.16 -20.19 -41.72
#